data_1197f12c415d1ee5d257347cd14465bd
#
_entry.id   1197f12c415d1ee5d257347cd14465bd
#
_cell.length_a   1.000
_cell.length_b   1.000
_cell.length_c   1.000
_cell.angle_alpha   90.00
_cell.angle_beta   90.00
_cell.angle_gamma   90.00
#
_symmetry.space_group_name_H-M   'P 1'
#
loop_
_entity.id
_entity.type
_entity.pdbx_description
1 polymer ?
#
loop_
_entity_poly.entity_id
_entity_poly.type
_entity_poly.pdbx_seq_one_letter_code
_entity_poly.pdbx_strand_id
1 'polypeptide(L)'
;PSAYNGLGYKNLIKMEFLLAAFARDVEKKGEACIPLLFIEEPESHMHPQMQRAFAEHLEKFLAKITTVHIQTFLTTHSAHIANTMDFSKIRYAKKSKSGVVYKNLDIFAKENVDNMDFIKKYLTLSRCDLFFADKIIFVEGASERLLIPDMIEKCEKEFRKV
;
A
#
# COMPACT_ATOMS: atom_id res chain seq x y z
N PRO A 1 5.58 -30.94 6.87
CA PRO A 1 5.61 -30.06 5.70
C PRO A 1 5.72 -28.57 6.06
N SER A 2 5.24 -28.14 7.27
CA SER A 2 5.22 -26.73 7.68
C SER A 2 6.60 -26.13 8.00
N ALA A 3 7.63 -26.92 8.16
CA ALA A 3 8.98 -26.47 8.50
C ALA A 3 9.71 -25.74 7.35
N TYR A 4 9.26 -25.92 6.11
CA TYR A 4 9.86 -25.35 4.92
C TYR A 4 9.19 -24.08 4.41
N ASN A 5 8.05 -23.69 4.99
CA ASN A 5 7.36 -22.46 4.56
C ASN A 5 8.00 -21.25 5.23
N GLY A 6 8.48 -20.28 4.44
CA GLY A 6 9.00 -19.01 4.93
C GLY A 6 7.96 -18.26 5.78
N LEU A 7 8.42 -17.34 6.64
CA LEU A 7 7.58 -16.57 7.57
C LEU A 7 6.44 -15.84 6.86
N GLY A 8 6.72 -15.27 5.68
CA GLY A 8 5.71 -14.56 4.88
C GLY A 8 4.58 -15.44 4.40
N TYR A 9 4.87 -16.69 3.99
CA TYR A 9 3.84 -17.64 3.58
C TYR A 9 2.94 -18.08 4.74
N LYS A 10 3.54 -18.25 5.92
CA LYS A 10 2.76 -18.55 7.15
C LYS A 10 1.83 -17.41 7.52
N ASN A 11 2.29 -16.15 7.38
CA ASN A 11 1.47 -14.97 7.62
C ASN A 11 0.31 -14.87 6.63
N LEU A 12 0.55 -15.13 5.35
CA LEU A 12 -0.51 -15.15 4.33
C LEU A 12 -1.61 -16.16 4.68
N ILE A 13 -1.23 -17.42 4.97
CA ILE A 13 -2.18 -18.46 5.37
C ILE A 13 -2.94 -18.06 6.64
N LYS A 14 -2.25 -17.52 7.65
CA LYS A 14 -2.89 -17.04 8.87
C LYS A 14 -3.94 -15.98 8.58
N MET A 15 -3.64 -15.01 7.73
CA MET A 15 -4.59 -13.97 7.35
C MET A 15 -5.79 -14.53 6.60
N GLU A 16 -5.60 -15.48 5.68
CA GLU A 16 -6.70 -16.15 5.00
C GLU A 16 -7.65 -16.87 5.97
N PHE A 17 -7.10 -17.55 6.98
CA PHE A 17 -7.94 -18.18 8.03
C PHE A 17 -8.69 -17.14 8.85
N LEU A 18 -8.06 -16.02 9.22
CA LEU A 18 -8.71 -14.96 9.99
C LEU A 18 -9.83 -14.29 9.17
N LEU A 19 -9.59 -14.03 7.89
CA LEU A 19 -10.60 -13.49 6.98
C LEU A 19 -11.78 -14.45 6.81
N ALA A 20 -11.52 -15.76 6.65
CA ALA A 20 -12.58 -16.75 6.54
C ALA A 20 -13.38 -16.92 7.85
N ALA A 21 -12.75 -16.77 9.01
CA ALA A 21 -13.44 -16.77 10.30
C ALA A 21 -14.31 -15.52 10.44
N PHE A 22 -13.77 -14.34 10.12
CA PHE A 22 -14.49 -13.07 10.13
C PHE A 22 -15.73 -13.12 9.20
N ALA A 23 -15.58 -13.62 7.97
CA ALA A 23 -16.68 -13.76 7.03
C ALA A 23 -17.82 -14.63 7.60
N ARG A 24 -17.48 -15.79 8.18
CA ARG A 24 -18.47 -16.68 8.81
C ARG A 24 -19.21 -16.01 9.97
N ASP A 25 -18.51 -15.22 10.79
CA ASP A 25 -19.14 -14.51 11.89
C ASP A 25 -20.07 -13.40 11.41
N VAL A 26 -19.69 -12.69 10.36
CA VAL A 26 -20.52 -11.67 9.71
C VAL A 26 -21.80 -12.30 9.11
N GLU A 27 -21.64 -13.41 8.38
CA GLU A 27 -22.79 -14.13 7.78
C GLU A 27 -23.78 -14.64 8.84
N LYS A 28 -23.27 -15.11 10.00
CA LYS A 28 -24.14 -15.53 11.11
C LYS A 28 -24.93 -14.40 11.75
N LYS A 29 -24.32 -13.21 11.83
CA LYS A 29 -24.97 -12.02 12.41
C LYS A 29 -25.93 -11.32 11.44
N GLY A 30 -25.76 -11.55 10.14
CA GLY A 30 -26.58 -10.97 9.09
C GLY A 30 -26.59 -9.44 9.13
N GLU A 31 -27.72 -8.84 8.73
CA GLU A 31 -27.91 -7.38 8.67
C GLU A 31 -27.95 -6.69 10.04
N ALA A 32 -27.94 -7.45 11.14
CA ALA A 32 -27.98 -6.89 12.50
C ALA A 32 -26.66 -6.17 12.91
N CYS A 33 -25.63 -6.18 12.07
CA CYS A 33 -24.35 -5.54 12.37
C CYS A 33 -23.80 -4.77 11.17
N ILE A 34 -23.00 -3.76 11.46
CA ILE A 34 -22.16 -3.07 10.46
C ILE A 34 -20.74 -3.62 10.63
N PRO A 35 -20.29 -4.55 9.78
CA PRO A 35 -18.98 -5.16 9.93
C PRO A 35 -17.88 -4.21 9.47
N LEU A 36 -16.90 -3.98 10.34
CA LEU A 36 -15.69 -3.21 10.04
C LEU A 36 -14.49 -4.15 10.09
N LEU A 37 -13.70 -4.17 9.02
CA LEU A 37 -12.49 -4.96 8.92
C LEU A 37 -11.28 -4.01 8.88
N PHE A 38 -10.39 -4.12 9.86
CA PHE A 38 -9.13 -3.39 9.89
C PHE A 38 -7.97 -4.35 9.66
N ILE A 39 -7.14 -4.06 8.67
CA ILE A 39 -5.94 -4.83 8.33
C ILE A 39 -4.76 -3.86 8.38
N GLU A 40 -3.86 -4.05 9.32
CA GLU A 40 -2.69 -3.22 9.51
C GLU A 40 -1.43 -3.88 8.94
N GLU A 41 -0.74 -3.17 8.05
CA GLU A 41 0.56 -3.55 7.48
C GLU A 41 0.69 -5.03 7.12
N PRO A 42 -0.21 -5.57 6.26
CA PRO A 42 -0.21 -7.00 5.94
C PRO A 42 1.08 -7.46 5.24
N GLU A 43 1.83 -6.52 4.67
CA GLU A 43 3.11 -6.76 4.01
C GLU A 43 4.22 -7.23 4.94
N SER A 44 4.06 -7.12 6.24
CA SER A 44 5.08 -7.49 7.22
C SER A 44 5.60 -8.91 6.97
N HIS A 45 6.91 -9.02 6.68
CA HIS A 45 7.60 -10.28 6.35
C HIS A 45 7.15 -10.96 5.04
N MET A 46 6.41 -10.28 4.16
CA MET A 46 6.04 -10.82 2.86
C MET A 46 6.98 -10.36 1.75
N HIS A 47 7.38 -11.30 0.88
CA HIS A 47 8.07 -10.96 -0.36
C HIS A 47 7.15 -10.12 -1.27
N PRO A 48 7.67 -9.15 -2.06
CA PRO A 48 6.88 -8.28 -2.94
C PRO A 48 5.83 -8.97 -3.80
N GLN A 49 6.16 -10.12 -4.37
CA GLN A 49 5.20 -10.92 -5.17
C GLN A 49 4.01 -11.41 -4.33
N MET A 50 4.26 -11.77 -3.06
CA MET A 50 3.20 -12.20 -2.15
C MET A 50 2.32 -11.03 -1.69
N GLN A 51 2.89 -9.85 -1.54
CA GLN A 51 2.14 -8.63 -1.19
C GLN A 51 1.11 -8.30 -2.26
N ARG A 52 1.50 -8.37 -3.53
CA ARG A 52 0.59 -8.19 -4.67
C ARG A 52 -0.49 -9.27 -4.71
N ALA A 53 -0.09 -10.54 -4.60
CA ALA A 53 -1.02 -11.66 -4.59
C ALA A 53 -2.03 -11.56 -3.45
N PHE A 54 -1.60 -11.12 -2.25
CA PHE A 54 -2.47 -10.86 -1.10
C PHE A 54 -3.51 -9.79 -1.43
N ALA A 55 -3.10 -8.64 -1.98
CA ALA A 55 -4.00 -7.55 -2.30
C ALA A 55 -5.07 -7.97 -3.33
N GLU A 56 -4.66 -8.66 -4.40
CA GLU A 56 -5.58 -9.21 -5.41
C GLU A 56 -6.55 -10.24 -4.82
N HIS A 57 -6.07 -11.08 -3.90
CA HIS A 57 -6.88 -12.10 -3.24
C HIS A 57 -7.89 -11.48 -2.27
N LEU A 58 -7.47 -10.47 -1.50
CA LEU A 58 -8.34 -9.76 -0.56
C LEU A 58 -9.54 -9.13 -1.26
N GLU A 59 -9.33 -8.43 -2.38
CA GLU A 59 -10.44 -7.85 -3.15
C GLU A 59 -11.41 -8.91 -3.66
N LYS A 60 -10.88 -10.01 -4.23
CA LYS A 60 -11.71 -11.13 -4.71
C LYS A 60 -12.45 -11.83 -3.57
N PHE A 61 -11.83 -11.94 -2.41
CA PHE A 61 -12.44 -12.54 -1.21
C PHE A 61 -13.60 -11.69 -0.72
N LEU A 62 -13.38 -10.38 -0.54
CA LEU A 62 -14.42 -9.45 -0.09
C LEU A 62 -15.59 -9.37 -1.07
N ALA A 63 -15.32 -9.42 -2.37
CA ALA A 63 -16.35 -9.41 -3.41
C ALA A 63 -17.27 -10.65 -3.41
N LYS A 64 -16.83 -11.77 -2.82
CA LYS A 64 -17.65 -12.98 -2.68
C LYS A 64 -18.64 -12.90 -1.52
N ILE A 65 -18.42 -12.01 -0.57
CA ILE A 65 -19.33 -11.81 0.56
C ILE A 65 -20.42 -10.85 0.12
N THR A 66 -21.55 -11.40 -0.30
CA THR A 66 -22.68 -10.62 -0.87
C THR A 66 -23.81 -10.39 0.12
N THR A 67 -23.81 -11.09 1.24
CA THR A 67 -24.88 -11.05 2.25
C THR A 67 -24.86 -9.78 3.09
N VAL A 68 -23.68 -9.18 3.29
CA VAL A 68 -23.50 -7.99 4.13
C VAL A 68 -22.41 -7.10 3.53
N HIS A 69 -22.60 -5.79 3.56
CA HIS A 69 -21.58 -4.83 3.12
C HIS A 69 -20.50 -4.67 4.19
N ILE A 70 -19.28 -5.15 3.91
CA ILE A 70 -18.12 -5.04 4.80
C ILE A 70 -17.34 -3.76 4.47
N GLN A 71 -17.21 -2.86 5.43
CA GLN A 71 -16.31 -1.72 5.29
C GLN A 71 -14.89 -2.11 5.71
N THR A 72 -13.96 -2.06 4.77
CA THR A 72 -12.57 -2.51 4.98
C THR A 72 -11.62 -1.32 4.99
N PHE A 73 -10.76 -1.28 6.00
CA PHE A 73 -9.64 -0.34 6.13
C PHE A 73 -8.35 -1.12 6.12
N LEU A 74 -7.45 -0.76 5.20
CA LEU A 74 -6.13 -1.37 5.09
C LEU A 74 -5.06 -0.28 5.19
N THR A 75 -4.12 -0.44 6.11
CA THR A 75 -2.93 0.42 6.18
C THR A 75 -1.75 -0.31 5.56
N THR A 76 -0.92 0.40 4.81
CA THR A 76 0.25 -0.20 4.15
C THR A 76 1.34 0.83 3.88
N HIS A 77 2.58 0.38 3.96
CA HIS A 77 3.77 1.06 3.45
C HIS A 77 4.28 0.41 2.14
N SER A 78 3.55 -0.57 1.61
CA SER A 78 3.94 -1.29 0.40
C SER A 78 3.46 -0.61 -0.87
N ALA A 79 4.40 -0.24 -1.72
CA ALA A 79 4.14 0.17 -3.09
C ALA A 79 3.42 -0.92 -3.90
N HIS A 80 3.70 -2.19 -3.63
CA HIS A 80 3.07 -3.32 -4.34
C HIS A 80 1.60 -3.48 -4.00
N ILE A 81 1.22 -3.28 -2.73
CA ILE A 81 -0.19 -3.29 -2.31
C ILE A 81 -0.90 -2.06 -2.87
N ALA A 82 -0.32 -0.87 -2.70
CA ALA A 82 -0.91 0.38 -3.17
C ALA A 82 -1.18 0.38 -4.69
N ASN A 83 -0.26 -0.19 -5.49
CA ASN A 83 -0.42 -0.34 -6.94
C ASN A 83 -1.53 -1.29 -7.38
N THR A 84 -1.88 -2.24 -6.53
CA THR A 84 -2.93 -3.22 -6.83
C THR A 84 -4.32 -2.67 -6.54
N MET A 85 -4.41 -1.71 -5.60
CA MET A 85 -5.68 -1.12 -5.18
C MET A 85 -6.18 -0.06 -6.17
N ASP A 86 -7.49 0.10 -6.25
CA ASP A 86 -8.10 1.18 -7.00
C ASP A 86 -7.67 2.53 -6.41
N PHE A 87 -7.15 3.41 -7.27
CA PHE A 87 -6.66 4.72 -6.89
C PHE A 87 -7.71 5.57 -6.15
N SER A 88 -8.97 5.43 -6.50
CA SER A 88 -10.09 6.13 -5.85
C SER A 88 -10.28 5.74 -4.38
N LYS A 89 -9.85 4.53 -4.01
CA LYS A 89 -9.95 4.02 -2.64
C LYS A 89 -8.80 4.47 -1.76
N ILE A 90 -7.72 5.00 -2.34
CA ILE A 90 -6.51 5.37 -1.59
C ILE A 90 -6.72 6.66 -0.79
N ARG A 91 -6.30 6.63 0.46
CA ARG A 91 -6.23 7.78 1.37
C ARG A 91 -4.78 7.96 1.80
N TYR A 92 -4.15 9.02 1.31
CA TYR A 92 -2.76 9.31 1.61
C TYR A 92 -2.64 10.06 2.94
N ALA A 93 -1.98 9.44 3.92
CA ALA A 93 -1.70 10.02 5.21
C ALA A 93 -0.38 10.81 5.18
N LYS A 94 -0.44 12.11 5.40
CA LYS A 94 0.74 12.99 5.41
C LYS A 94 0.95 13.59 6.78
N LYS A 95 2.18 13.47 7.31
CA LYS A 95 2.58 14.16 8.54
C LYS A 95 2.59 15.68 8.34
N SER A 96 1.97 16.42 9.25
CA SER A 96 1.92 17.87 9.29
C SER A 96 2.38 18.37 10.66
N LYS A 97 2.64 19.68 10.78
CA LYS A 97 3.00 20.32 12.07
C LYS A 97 1.94 20.13 13.15
N SER A 98 0.67 20.03 12.75
CA SER A 98 -0.49 19.88 13.65
C SER A 98 -0.99 18.43 13.80
N GLY A 99 -0.30 17.44 13.26
CA GLY A 99 -0.72 16.03 13.27
C GLY A 99 -0.71 15.38 11.92
N VAL A 100 -1.58 14.40 11.68
CA VAL A 100 -1.70 13.69 10.40
C VAL A 100 -2.86 14.25 9.60
N VAL A 101 -2.61 14.56 8.33
CA VAL A 101 -3.64 15.00 7.37
C VAL A 101 -3.85 13.90 6.34
N TYR A 102 -5.11 13.52 6.12
CA TYR A 102 -5.49 12.55 5.11
C TYR A 102 -5.91 13.24 3.82
N LYS A 103 -5.28 12.87 2.70
CA LYS A 103 -5.65 13.33 1.36
C LYS A 103 -6.39 12.24 0.62
N ASN A 104 -7.57 12.56 0.12
CA ASN A 104 -8.36 11.66 -0.71
C ASN A 104 -7.89 11.76 -2.16
N LEU A 105 -7.31 10.68 -2.69
CA LEU A 105 -6.80 10.68 -4.06
C LEU A 105 -7.91 10.66 -5.12
N ASP A 106 -9.12 10.21 -4.79
CA ASP A 106 -10.27 10.31 -5.70
C ASP A 106 -10.67 11.78 -5.96
N ILE A 107 -10.68 12.62 -4.91
CA ILE A 107 -10.95 14.05 -5.06
C ILE A 107 -9.86 14.70 -5.92
N PHE A 108 -8.60 14.41 -5.59
CA PHE A 108 -7.45 14.90 -6.37
C PHE A 108 -7.54 14.48 -7.85
N ALA A 109 -7.98 13.25 -8.11
CA ALA A 109 -8.18 12.74 -9.46
C ALA A 109 -9.24 13.53 -10.23
N LYS A 110 -10.36 13.84 -9.60
CA LYS A 110 -11.47 14.59 -10.22
C LYS A 110 -11.11 16.04 -10.51
N GLU A 111 -10.26 16.65 -9.69
CA GLU A 111 -9.77 18.02 -9.87
C GLU A 111 -8.69 18.14 -10.97
N ASN A 112 -8.04 17.04 -11.36
CA ASN A 112 -6.91 17.00 -12.30
C ASN A 112 -7.12 15.99 -13.43
N VAL A 113 -8.30 15.97 -14.03
CA VAL A 113 -8.74 14.95 -15.02
C VAL A 113 -7.75 14.81 -16.18
N ASP A 114 -7.27 15.93 -16.74
CA ASP A 114 -6.38 15.93 -17.91
C ASP A 114 -5.01 15.26 -17.66
N ASN A 115 -4.56 15.23 -16.42
CA ASN A 115 -3.27 14.65 -16.03
C ASN A 115 -3.39 13.28 -15.35
N MET A 116 -4.61 12.82 -15.06
CA MET A 116 -4.82 11.64 -14.23
C MET A 116 -4.38 10.35 -14.88
N ASP A 117 -4.58 10.20 -16.18
CA ASP A 117 -4.14 9.01 -16.90
C ASP A 117 -2.61 8.91 -16.92
N PHE A 118 -1.93 10.04 -17.04
CA PHE A 118 -0.47 10.10 -16.91
C PHE A 118 -0.03 9.76 -15.49
N ILE A 119 -0.65 10.36 -14.47
CA ILE A 119 -0.31 10.14 -13.06
C ILE A 119 -0.57 8.68 -12.67
N LYS A 120 -1.74 8.12 -13.01
CA LYS A 120 -2.05 6.70 -12.78
C LYS A 120 -1.03 5.80 -13.46
N LYS A 121 -0.75 6.02 -14.73
CA LYS A 121 0.20 5.24 -15.50
C LYS A 121 1.62 5.34 -14.96
N TYR A 122 2.05 6.53 -14.55
CA TYR A 122 3.37 6.78 -13.98
C TYR A 122 3.53 6.13 -12.61
N LEU A 123 2.54 6.25 -11.73
CA LEU A 123 2.53 5.64 -10.40
C LEU A 123 2.40 4.11 -10.48
N THR A 124 1.61 3.60 -11.42
CA THR A 124 1.38 2.16 -11.57
C THR A 124 2.60 1.42 -12.13
N LEU A 125 3.36 2.05 -13.03
CA LEU A 125 4.41 1.35 -13.78
C LEU A 125 5.75 1.24 -13.06
N SER A 126 6.09 2.13 -12.11
CA SER A 126 7.42 2.05 -11.50
C SER A 126 7.73 2.87 -10.24
N ARG A 127 6.81 3.69 -9.70
CA ARG A 127 7.21 4.72 -8.74
C ARG A 127 6.26 4.97 -7.56
N CYS A 128 5.57 3.95 -7.05
CA CYS A 128 4.82 4.10 -5.80
C CYS A 128 5.70 4.43 -4.58
N ASP A 129 7.02 4.18 -4.68
CA ASP A 129 7.98 4.62 -3.67
C ASP A 129 7.92 6.14 -3.42
N LEU A 130 7.46 6.92 -4.41
CA LEU A 130 7.25 8.35 -4.27
C LEU A 130 6.24 8.74 -3.18
N PHE A 131 5.24 7.88 -2.91
CA PHE A 131 4.28 8.13 -1.83
C PHE A 131 4.90 8.06 -0.44
N PHE A 132 6.02 7.34 -0.30
CA PHE A 132 6.67 7.07 0.97
C PHE A 132 7.94 7.91 1.18
N ALA A 133 8.34 8.71 0.20
CA ALA A 133 9.52 9.54 0.27
C ALA A 133 9.23 10.90 0.92
N ASP A 134 10.03 11.31 1.91
CA ASP A 134 9.97 12.65 2.49
C ASP A 134 10.48 13.73 1.54
N LYS A 135 11.46 13.39 0.72
CA LYS A 135 12.09 14.28 -0.27
C LYS A 135 12.37 13.52 -1.56
N ILE A 136 12.18 14.18 -2.68
CA ILE A 136 12.33 13.59 -4.01
C ILE A 136 13.26 14.47 -4.82
N ILE A 137 14.22 13.87 -5.50
CA ILE A 137 15.10 14.51 -6.48
C ILE A 137 14.74 13.94 -7.83
N PHE A 138 14.24 14.78 -8.74
CA PHE A 138 14.00 14.39 -10.12
C PHE A 138 15.29 14.56 -10.92
N VAL A 139 15.59 13.57 -11.76
CA VAL A 139 16.78 13.52 -12.62
C VAL A 139 16.39 13.10 -14.02
N GLU A 140 17.14 13.54 -15.03
CA GLU A 140 16.80 13.28 -16.43
C GLU A 140 17.13 11.85 -16.87
N GLY A 141 18.20 11.26 -16.30
CA GLY A 141 18.70 10.01 -16.83
C GLY A 141 19.32 9.05 -15.82
N ALA A 142 19.87 7.96 -16.37
CA ALA A 142 20.52 6.91 -15.60
C ALA A 142 21.85 7.36 -14.99
N SER A 143 22.55 8.27 -15.68
CA SER A 143 23.85 8.80 -15.23
C SER A 143 23.72 9.54 -13.90
N GLU A 144 22.74 10.44 -13.80
CA GLU A 144 22.45 11.19 -12.58
C GLU A 144 21.99 10.28 -11.44
N ARG A 145 21.18 9.26 -11.77
CA ARG A 145 20.74 8.27 -10.78
C ARG A 145 21.88 7.50 -10.13
N LEU A 146 22.94 7.24 -10.91
CA LEU A 146 24.13 6.54 -10.40
C LEU A 146 25.09 7.48 -9.66
N LEU A 147 25.26 8.71 -10.16
CA LEU A 147 26.26 9.64 -9.64
C LEU A 147 25.79 10.42 -8.40
N ILE A 148 24.51 10.82 -8.35
CA ILE A 148 24.01 11.66 -7.25
C ILE A 148 24.17 11.01 -5.88
N PRO A 149 23.87 9.72 -5.65
CA PRO A 149 24.10 9.08 -4.35
C PRO A 149 25.54 9.16 -3.89
N ASP A 150 26.51 8.89 -4.78
CA ASP A 150 27.95 8.98 -4.48
C ASP A 150 28.40 10.41 -4.21
N MET A 151 27.83 11.38 -4.93
CA MET A 151 28.11 12.80 -4.72
C MET A 151 27.60 13.27 -3.35
N ILE A 152 26.39 12.88 -2.97
CA ILE A 152 25.82 13.20 -1.66
C ILE A 152 26.68 12.63 -0.55
N GLU A 153 27.10 11.35 -0.65
CA GLU A 153 27.93 10.70 0.34
C GLU A 153 29.31 11.38 0.50
N LYS A 154 29.91 11.81 -0.61
CA LYS A 154 31.18 12.57 -0.58
C LYS A 154 31.00 13.93 0.08
N CYS A 155 29.96 14.68 -0.27
CA CYS A 155 29.65 15.96 0.36
C CYS A 155 29.41 15.81 1.86
N GLU A 156 28.64 14.81 2.31
CA GLU A 156 28.43 14.57 3.73
C GLU A 156 29.72 14.28 4.48
N LYS A 157 30.65 13.51 3.90
CA LYS A 157 31.97 13.22 4.49
C LYS A 157 32.84 14.47 4.62
N GLU A 158 32.74 15.40 3.69
CA GLU A 158 33.43 16.67 3.76
C GLU A 158 32.87 17.60 4.83
N PHE A 159 31.55 17.74 4.89
CA PHE A 159 30.86 18.56 5.90
C PHE A 159 31.03 18.06 7.33
N ARG A 160 31.20 16.76 7.54
CA ARG A 160 31.47 16.18 8.89
C ARG A 160 32.90 16.35 9.36
N LYS A 161 33.81 16.83 8.52
CA LYS A 161 35.21 17.12 8.87
C LYS A 161 35.45 18.56 9.32
N VAL A 162 34.43 19.41 9.24
CA VAL A 162 34.42 20.78 9.76
C VAL A 162 33.66 20.83 11.10
#